data_e898df8c782b3d1a4c06864404ccc663
#
_entry.id   e898df8c782b3d1a4c06864404ccc663
#
_cell.length_a   1.000
_cell.length_b   1.000
_cell.length_c   1.000
_cell.angle_alpha   90.00
_cell.angle_beta   90.00
_cell.angle_gamma   90.00
#
_symmetry.space_group_name_H-M   'P 1'
#
loop_
_entity.id
_entity.type
_entity.pdbx_description
1 polymer ?
#
loop_
_entity_poly.entity_id
_entity_poly.type
_entity_poly.pdbx_seq_one_letter_code
_entity_poly.pdbx_strand_id
1 'polypeptide(L)'
;TEFSVKWSNLADAQVTEGIRDPIEVYEYMNRYYVVEGNKRVSVLKYFEAFAISAFVTRKIPKLTDDEDVRHYYEFMKFSDISGLNTVEFTKEGSAERLLSLVGVQGKWDDITREKFNKVLFHFERAYRFNGGDKLPITKGDAILCFINIFGFEAALNMSDKEYNDNVVKSWNEFIMLTEKHSVDLVLDPKQEKAPEKRKLWSYFLPSTTKKVKVAFLYPKSPETS
;
A
#
# COMPACT_ATOMS: atom_id res chain seq x y z
N THR A 1 -20.50 12.43 -28.24
CA THR A 1 -19.53 11.40 -28.71
C THR A 1 -19.87 10.06 -28.08
N GLU A 2 -19.49 8.94 -28.73
CA GLU A 2 -19.71 7.58 -28.18
C GLU A 2 -19.13 7.41 -26.78
N PHE A 3 -18.04 8.09 -26.49
CA PHE A 3 -17.44 8.10 -25.15
C PHE A 3 -18.38 8.70 -24.11
N SER A 4 -18.98 9.87 -24.40
CA SER A 4 -19.86 10.56 -23.43
C SER A 4 -21.12 9.75 -23.14
N VAL A 5 -21.71 9.11 -24.15
CA VAL A 5 -22.90 8.27 -23.97
C VAL A 5 -22.57 7.06 -23.07
N LYS A 6 -21.47 6.35 -23.35
CA LYS A 6 -21.06 5.21 -22.52
C LYS A 6 -20.68 5.62 -21.10
N TRP A 7 -20.09 6.82 -20.94
CA TRP A 7 -19.75 7.35 -19.62
C TRP A 7 -21.01 7.69 -18.82
N SER A 8 -21.99 8.38 -19.43
CA SER A 8 -23.26 8.72 -18.77
C SER A 8 -24.03 7.47 -18.35
N ASN A 9 -24.12 6.46 -19.22
CA ASN A 9 -24.79 5.20 -18.87
C ASN A 9 -24.14 4.49 -17.67
N LEU A 10 -22.80 4.53 -17.59
CA LEU A 10 -22.06 4.00 -16.43
C LEU A 10 -22.28 4.85 -15.17
N ALA A 11 -22.40 6.17 -15.32
CA ALA A 11 -22.69 7.07 -14.19
C ALA A 11 -24.10 6.80 -13.63
N ASP A 12 -25.10 6.62 -14.51
CA ASP A 12 -26.45 6.25 -14.12
C ASP A 12 -26.49 4.88 -13.42
N ALA A 13 -25.78 3.89 -13.95
CA ALA A 13 -25.63 2.58 -13.32
C ALA A 13 -24.97 2.68 -11.94
N GLN A 14 -23.94 3.55 -11.79
CA GLN A 14 -23.29 3.76 -10.49
C GLN A 14 -24.26 4.32 -9.44
N VAL A 15 -25.15 5.24 -9.83
CA VAL A 15 -26.12 5.86 -8.92
C VAL A 15 -27.23 4.88 -8.55
N THR A 16 -27.68 4.04 -9.50
CA THR A 16 -28.86 3.16 -9.31
C THR A 16 -28.51 1.84 -8.62
N GLU A 17 -27.44 1.17 -9.02
CA GLU A 17 -27.12 -0.20 -8.56
C GLU A 17 -25.64 -0.38 -8.14
N GLY A 18 -24.80 0.58 -8.47
CA GLY A 18 -23.35 0.50 -8.29
C GLY A 18 -22.66 -0.34 -9.37
N ILE A 19 -21.48 0.10 -9.80
CA ILE A 19 -20.66 -0.65 -10.76
C ILE A 19 -19.98 -1.82 -10.04
N ARG A 20 -20.36 -3.04 -10.40
CA ARG A 20 -19.87 -4.29 -9.80
C ARG A 20 -18.90 -5.05 -10.71
N ASP A 21 -18.93 -4.78 -12.01
CA ASP A 21 -18.08 -5.46 -12.97
C ASP A 21 -16.61 -5.15 -12.72
N PRO A 22 -15.76 -6.18 -12.56
CA PRO A 22 -14.34 -5.98 -12.34
C PRO A 22 -13.67 -5.39 -13.57
N ILE A 23 -12.66 -4.57 -13.35
CA ILE A 23 -11.74 -4.11 -14.40
C ILE A 23 -10.56 -5.07 -14.56
N GLU A 24 -9.78 -4.93 -15.63
CA GLU A 24 -8.51 -5.64 -15.80
C GLU A 24 -7.34 -4.72 -15.55
N VAL A 25 -6.40 -5.15 -14.70
CA VAL A 25 -5.21 -4.38 -14.36
C VAL A 25 -3.96 -5.26 -14.35
N TYR A 26 -2.84 -4.67 -14.76
CA TYR A 26 -1.53 -5.20 -14.40
C TYR A 26 -1.06 -4.58 -13.10
N GLU A 27 -0.52 -5.40 -12.21
CA GLU A 27 0.26 -4.95 -11.07
C GLU A 27 1.75 -5.14 -11.41
N TYR A 28 2.54 -4.10 -11.24
CA TYR A 28 3.99 -4.10 -11.39
C TYR A 28 4.60 -3.22 -10.30
N MET A 29 5.41 -3.80 -9.46
CA MET A 29 6.09 -3.11 -8.36
C MET A 29 5.13 -2.24 -7.52
N ASN A 30 4.05 -2.85 -7.05
CA ASN A 30 2.97 -2.24 -6.25
C ASN A 30 2.19 -1.11 -6.95
N ARG A 31 2.40 -0.91 -8.25
CA ARG A 31 1.64 0.03 -9.06
C ARG A 31 0.64 -0.71 -9.95
N TYR A 32 -0.55 -0.14 -10.10
CA TYR A 32 -1.63 -0.73 -10.88
C TYR A 32 -1.86 0.03 -12.17
N TYR A 33 -1.85 -0.69 -13.29
CA TYR A 33 -2.01 -0.16 -14.64
C TYR A 33 -3.27 -0.73 -15.24
N VAL A 34 -4.27 0.12 -15.52
CA VAL A 34 -5.53 -0.30 -16.10
C VAL A 34 -5.32 -0.75 -17.53
N VAL A 35 -5.68 -2.00 -17.82
CA VAL A 35 -5.66 -2.59 -19.16
C VAL A 35 -7.03 -2.40 -19.83
N GLU A 36 -8.11 -2.75 -19.08
CA GLU A 36 -9.49 -2.63 -19.53
C GLU A 36 -10.35 -2.06 -18.39
N GLY A 37 -11.36 -1.25 -18.74
CA GLY A 37 -12.28 -0.63 -17.77
C GLY A 37 -11.98 0.82 -17.44
N ASN A 38 -11.19 1.55 -18.24
CA ASN A 38 -10.84 2.95 -17.99
C ASN A 38 -12.06 3.87 -17.75
N LYS A 39 -13.21 3.62 -18.45
CA LYS A 39 -14.43 4.40 -18.23
C LYS A 39 -15.04 4.12 -16.86
N ARG A 40 -15.05 2.85 -16.41
CA ARG A 40 -15.49 2.47 -15.04
C ARG A 40 -14.64 3.13 -13.99
N VAL A 41 -13.31 3.13 -14.17
CA VAL A 41 -12.37 3.85 -13.28
C VAL A 41 -12.67 5.34 -13.25
N SER A 42 -12.91 5.97 -14.41
CA SER A 42 -13.23 7.39 -14.51
C SER A 42 -14.52 7.75 -13.77
N VAL A 43 -15.59 6.97 -13.98
CA VAL A 43 -16.88 7.18 -13.29
C VAL A 43 -16.74 6.99 -11.79
N LEU A 44 -16.11 5.88 -11.34
CA LEU A 44 -15.93 5.60 -9.93
C LEU A 44 -15.07 6.64 -9.22
N LYS A 45 -14.04 7.17 -9.88
CA LYS A 45 -13.26 8.30 -9.36
C LYS A 45 -14.10 9.57 -9.25
N TYR A 46 -14.95 9.87 -10.22
CA TYR A 46 -15.86 11.02 -10.19
C TYR A 46 -16.84 10.95 -9.01
N PHE A 47 -17.33 9.75 -8.68
CA PHE A 47 -18.20 9.51 -7.51
C PHE A 47 -17.41 9.23 -6.21
N GLU A 48 -16.11 9.48 -6.18
CA GLU A 48 -15.24 9.29 -5.01
C GLU A 48 -15.34 7.87 -4.41
N ALA A 49 -15.56 6.87 -5.27
CA ALA A 49 -15.64 5.49 -4.82
C ALA A 49 -14.31 5.05 -4.17
N PHE A 50 -14.43 4.44 -3.00
CA PHE A 50 -13.28 4.00 -2.21
C PHE A 50 -12.44 2.92 -2.91
N ALA A 51 -13.07 2.00 -3.63
CA ALA A 51 -12.40 0.89 -4.29
C ALA A 51 -13.17 0.38 -5.49
N ILE A 52 -12.47 -0.31 -6.39
CA ILE A 52 -13.06 -1.04 -7.52
C ILE A 52 -12.60 -2.50 -7.51
N SER A 53 -13.49 -3.41 -7.90
CA SER A 53 -13.12 -4.81 -8.14
C SER A 53 -12.28 -4.93 -9.41
N ALA A 54 -11.19 -5.69 -9.36
CA ALA A 54 -10.29 -5.87 -10.49
C ALA A 54 -9.80 -7.31 -10.59
N PHE A 55 -9.59 -7.78 -11.82
CA PHE A 55 -8.70 -8.92 -12.10
C PHE A 55 -7.28 -8.38 -12.22
N VAL A 56 -6.42 -8.76 -11.28
CA VAL A 56 -5.04 -8.30 -11.22
C VAL A 56 -4.13 -9.38 -11.80
N THR A 57 -3.42 -9.03 -12.86
CA THR A 57 -2.33 -9.84 -13.39
C THR A 57 -1.01 -9.25 -12.92
N ARG A 58 -0.35 -9.94 -11.98
CA ARG A 58 0.93 -9.51 -11.45
C ARG A 58 2.06 -9.77 -12.45
N LYS A 59 2.81 -8.72 -12.78
CA LYS A 59 4.02 -8.78 -13.59
C LYS A 59 5.23 -8.69 -12.68
N ILE A 60 5.94 -9.80 -12.52
CA ILE A 60 7.08 -9.88 -11.61
C ILE A 60 8.36 -9.58 -12.42
N PRO A 61 9.14 -8.53 -12.08
CA PRO A 61 10.43 -8.27 -12.71
C PRO A 61 11.39 -9.43 -12.43
N LYS A 62 12.38 -9.63 -13.29
CA LYS A 62 13.49 -10.52 -12.96
C LYS A 62 14.27 -9.93 -11.79
N LEU A 63 14.72 -10.80 -10.88
CA LEU A 63 15.56 -10.37 -9.76
C LEU A 63 16.88 -9.80 -10.30
N THR A 64 17.21 -8.61 -9.86
CA THR A 64 18.44 -7.88 -10.17
C THR A 64 18.99 -7.27 -8.89
N ASP A 65 20.18 -6.65 -8.98
CA ASP A 65 20.77 -5.91 -7.87
C ASP A 65 20.16 -4.50 -7.69
N ASP A 66 19.15 -4.16 -8.49
CA ASP A 66 18.37 -2.93 -8.35
C ASP A 66 17.65 -2.92 -7.02
N GLU A 67 17.78 -1.84 -6.26
CA GLU A 67 17.24 -1.70 -4.90
C GLU A 67 15.72 -1.80 -4.90
N ASP A 68 15.03 -1.14 -5.84
CA ASP A 68 13.57 -1.19 -5.95
C ASP A 68 13.08 -2.60 -6.24
N VAL A 69 13.82 -3.35 -7.07
CA VAL A 69 13.49 -4.75 -7.36
C VAL A 69 13.68 -5.62 -6.12
N ARG A 70 14.75 -5.45 -5.34
CA ARG A 70 14.95 -6.20 -4.09
C ARG A 70 13.86 -5.91 -3.07
N HIS A 71 13.52 -4.65 -2.87
CA HIS A 71 12.42 -4.24 -1.98
C HIS A 71 11.07 -4.85 -2.43
N TYR A 72 10.81 -4.88 -3.74
CA TYR A 72 9.61 -5.50 -4.25
C TYR A 72 9.57 -7.02 -3.99
N TYR A 73 10.69 -7.73 -4.12
CA TYR A 73 10.77 -9.15 -3.79
C TYR A 73 10.58 -9.40 -2.29
N GLU A 74 11.12 -8.54 -1.43
CA GLU A 74 10.88 -8.57 0.01
C GLU A 74 9.40 -8.34 0.33
N PHE A 75 8.77 -7.35 -0.30
CA PHE A 75 7.34 -7.11 -0.18
C PHE A 75 6.51 -8.32 -0.65
N MET A 76 6.84 -8.94 -1.77
CA MET A 76 6.13 -10.14 -2.24
C MET A 76 6.24 -11.30 -1.24
N LYS A 77 7.44 -11.55 -0.68
CA LYS A 77 7.66 -12.55 0.37
C LYS A 77 6.81 -12.25 1.61
N PHE A 78 6.80 -11.00 2.05
CA PHE A 78 5.97 -10.55 3.16
C PHE A 78 4.48 -10.75 2.87
N SER A 79 4.01 -10.33 1.69
CA SER A 79 2.62 -10.49 1.27
C SER A 79 2.19 -11.97 1.16
N ASP A 80 3.09 -12.85 0.70
CA ASP A 80 2.79 -14.29 0.63
C ASP A 80 2.68 -14.95 2.01
N ILE A 81 3.45 -14.47 2.98
CA ILE A 81 3.44 -14.95 4.37
C ILE A 81 2.26 -14.36 5.15
N SER A 82 2.12 -13.05 5.11
CA SER A 82 1.12 -12.33 5.94
C SER A 82 -0.27 -12.28 5.33
N GLY A 83 -0.37 -12.37 3.99
CA GLY A 83 -1.61 -12.10 3.24
C GLY A 83 -1.91 -10.60 3.10
N LEU A 84 -1.03 -9.71 3.54
CA LEU A 84 -1.21 -8.25 3.50
C LEU A 84 -0.58 -7.66 2.25
N ASN A 85 -1.30 -6.77 1.56
CA ASN A 85 -0.85 -6.10 0.33
C ASN A 85 -0.77 -4.57 0.48
N THR A 86 -1.00 -4.05 1.68
CA THR A 86 -1.10 -2.60 1.93
C THR A 86 -0.01 -2.06 2.85
N VAL A 87 0.86 -2.94 3.33
CA VAL A 87 1.96 -2.58 4.23
C VAL A 87 3.25 -2.60 3.44
N GLU A 88 3.80 -1.43 3.18
CA GLU A 88 5.04 -1.24 2.44
C GLU A 88 6.13 -0.72 3.39
N PHE A 89 7.37 -1.11 3.13
CA PHE A 89 8.54 -0.71 3.91
C PHE A 89 9.56 -0.02 3.00
N THR A 90 10.33 0.90 3.55
CA THR A 90 11.37 1.61 2.81
C THR A 90 12.76 1.03 3.03
N LYS A 91 12.93 0.15 4.02
CA LYS A 91 14.24 -0.45 4.34
C LYS A 91 14.21 -1.95 4.16
N GLU A 92 15.28 -2.46 3.57
CA GLU A 92 15.55 -3.89 3.47
C GLU A 92 15.60 -4.53 4.88
N GLY A 93 14.99 -5.72 5.04
CA GLY A 93 14.88 -6.42 6.31
C GLY A 93 13.72 -5.97 7.22
N SER A 94 13.06 -4.85 6.91
CA SER A 94 11.94 -4.34 7.74
C SER A 94 10.75 -5.29 7.77
N ALA A 95 10.41 -5.87 6.62
CA ALA A 95 9.32 -6.84 6.51
C ALA A 95 9.61 -8.10 7.34
N GLU A 96 10.82 -8.64 7.27
CA GLU A 96 11.24 -9.80 8.05
C GLU A 96 11.25 -9.49 9.55
N ARG A 97 11.69 -8.29 9.91
CA ARG A 97 11.65 -7.81 11.30
C ARG A 97 10.22 -7.77 11.83
N LEU A 98 9.25 -7.25 11.05
CA LEU A 98 7.85 -7.23 11.46
C LEU A 98 7.30 -8.64 11.64
N LEU A 99 7.55 -9.55 10.70
CA LEU A 99 7.15 -10.96 10.82
C LEU A 99 7.69 -11.60 12.11
N SER A 100 8.97 -11.34 12.43
CA SER A 100 9.61 -11.82 13.65
C SER A 100 8.95 -11.28 14.93
N LEU A 101 8.56 -9.99 14.94
CA LEU A 101 7.91 -9.34 16.09
C LEU A 101 6.47 -9.83 16.32
N VAL A 102 5.76 -10.21 15.25
CA VAL A 102 4.44 -10.85 15.36
C VAL A 102 4.57 -12.29 15.88
N GLY A 103 5.73 -12.93 15.66
CA GLY A 103 6.12 -14.19 16.32
C GLY A 103 5.45 -15.46 15.77
N VAL A 104 4.82 -15.38 14.59
CA VAL A 104 4.18 -16.54 13.94
C VAL A 104 5.14 -17.16 12.93
N GLN A 105 5.36 -18.47 13.00
CA GLN A 105 6.16 -19.21 12.03
C GLN A 105 5.31 -19.63 10.83
N GLY A 106 5.83 -19.38 9.61
CA GLY A 106 5.15 -19.73 8.37
C GLY A 106 4.07 -18.74 7.97
N LYS A 107 3.12 -19.18 7.15
CA LYS A 107 2.02 -18.32 6.66
C LYS A 107 1.03 -18.01 7.78
N TRP A 108 0.63 -16.76 7.85
CA TRP A 108 -0.39 -16.34 8.81
C TRP A 108 -1.75 -16.96 8.47
N ASP A 109 -2.38 -17.50 9.48
CA ASP A 109 -3.78 -17.89 9.41
C ASP A 109 -4.72 -16.67 9.49
N ASP A 110 -6.01 -16.90 9.34
CA ASP A 110 -7.02 -15.83 9.36
C ASP A 110 -7.04 -15.12 10.73
N ILE A 111 -6.83 -15.86 11.81
CA ILE A 111 -6.82 -15.33 13.17
C ILE A 111 -5.64 -14.36 13.36
N THR A 112 -4.46 -14.75 12.93
CA THR A 112 -3.27 -13.89 13.01
C THR A 112 -3.44 -12.63 12.17
N ARG A 113 -3.99 -12.77 10.95
CA ARG A 113 -4.28 -11.61 10.08
C ARG A 113 -5.30 -10.67 10.72
N GLU A 114 -6.35 -11.21 11.32
CA GLU A 114 -7.37 -10.41 12.01
C GLU A 114 -6.77 -9.64 13.20
N LYS A 115 -5.96 -10.31 14.02
CA LYS A 115 -5.22 -9.67 15.13
C LYS A 115 -4.32 -8.55 14.63
N PHE A 116 -3.54 -8.79 13.58
CA PHE A 116 -2.66 -7.76 13.04
C PHE A 116 -3.46 -6.59 12.45
N ASN A 117 -4.51 -6.87 11.68
CA ASN A 117 -5.38 -5.83 11.13
C ASN A 117 -6.05 -4.99 12.21
N LYS A 118 -6.42 -5.58 13.35
CA LYS A 118 -6.92 -4.84 14.51
C LYS A 118 -5.87 -3.87 15.04
N VAL A 119 -4.64 -4.34 15.27
CA VAL A 119 -3.52 -3.49 15.73
C VAL A 119 -3.26 -2.37 14.71
N LEU A 120 -3.17 -2.71 13.44
CA LEU A 120 -2.92 -1.76 12.35
C LEU A 120 -4.02 -0.69 12.29
N PHE A 121 -5.28 -1.07 12.40
CA PHE A 121 -6.42 -0.15 12.39
C PHE A 121 -6.38 0.87 13.53
N HIS A 122 -6.18 0.42 14.78
CA HIS A 122 -6.10 1.31 15.94
C HIS A 122 -4.86 2.21 15.88
N PHE A 123 -3.72 1.63 15.47
CA PHE A 123 -2.50 2.40 15.25
C PHE A 123 -2.68 3.47 14.16
N GLU A 124 -3.16 3.12 12.98
CA GLU A 124 -3.36 4.08 11.88
C GLU A 124 -4.29 5.22 12.27
N ARG A 125 -5.35 4.92 13.03
CA ARG A 125 -6.28 5.94 13.52
C ARG A 125 -5.58 6.92 14.46
N ALA A 126 -4.83 6.42 15.45
CA ALA A 126 -4.07 7.24 16.38
C ALA A 126 -2.94 8.02 15.67
N TYR A 127 -2.21 7.35 14.77
CA TYR A 127 -1.12 7.94 14.00
C TYR A 127 -1.59 9.09 13.11
N ARG A 128 -2.70 8.90 12.38
CA ARG A 128 -3.32 9.94 11.54
C ARG A 128 -3.87 11.09 12.37
N PHE A 129 -4.52 10.79 13.50
CA PHE A 129 -5.05 11.82 14.41
C PHE A 129 -3.94 12.76 14.90
N ASN A 130 -2.75 12.25 15.14
CA ASN A 130 -1.58 13.03 15.56
C ASN A 130 -0.77 13.62 14.37
N GLY A 131 -1.25 13.51 13.14
CA GLY A 131 -0.61 14.10 11.95
C GLY A 131 0.44 13.22 11.28
N GLY A 132 0.47 11.92 11.57
CA GLY A 132 1.43 10.96 11.02
C GLY A 132 1.37 10.82 9.50
N ASP A 133 0.22 11.07 8.89
CA ASP A 133 0.06 11.07 7.43
C ASP A 133 0.78 12.23 6.72
N LYS A 134 1.34 13.19 7.48
CA LYS A 134 2.20 14.26 6.97
C LYS A 134 3.68 13.91 7.00
N LEU A 135 4.05 12.84 7.70
CA LEU A 135 5.43 12.38 7.76
C LEU A 135 5.81 11.62 6.48
N PRO A 136 7.01 11.84 5.91
CA PRO A 136 7.48 11.17 4.70
C PRO A 136 8.02 9.75 5.00
N ILE A 137 7.28 8.95 5.77
CA ILE A 137 7.57 7.55 6.05
C ILE A 137 6.37 6.68 5.68
N THR A 138 6.62 5.42 5.34
CA THR A 138 5.53 4.49 5.03
C THR A 138 4.80 4.07 6.30
N LYS A 139 3.56 3.63 6.13
CA LYS A 139 2.79 3.06 7.23
C LYS A 139 3.45 1.81 7.81
N GLY A 140 4.13 1.04 6.96
CA GLY A 140 4.88 -0.14 7.37
C GLY A 140 6.03 0.21 8.28
N ASP A 141 6.80 1.25 7.97
CA ASP A 141 7.89 1.69 8.83
C ASP A 141 7.37 2.24 10.17
N ALA A 142 6.28 2.99 10.13
CA ALA A 142 5.67 3.55 11.33
C ALA A 142 5.11 2.47 12.26
N ILE A 143 4.35 1.49 11.74
CA ILE A 143 3.82 0.39 12.56
C ILE A 143 4.93 -0.54 13.06
N LEU A 144 5.97 -0.78 12.26
CA LEU A 144 7.14 -1.54 12.69
C LEU A 144 7.84 -0.86 13.87
N CYS A 145 8.04 0.45 13.80
CA CYS A 145 8.61 1.24 14.90
C CYS A 145 7.75 1.11 16.16
N PHE A 146 6.45 1.28 16.04
CA PHE A 146 5.51 1.17 17.16
C PHE A 146 5.53 -0.22 17.81
N ILE A 147 5.43 -1.29 17.00
CA ILE A 147 5.47 -2.68 17.50
C ILE A 147 6.85 -3.00 18.09
N ASN A 148 7.93 -2.47 17.54
CA ASN A 148 9.26 -2.67 18.10
C ASN A 148 9.44 -2.05 19.50
N ILE A 149 8.75 -0.93 19.78
CA ILE A 149 8.80 -0.24 21.07
C ILE A 149 7.89 -0.92 22.10
N PHE A 150 6.66 -1.21 21.72
CA PHE A 150 5.64 -1.65 22.68
C PHE A 150 5.35 -3.16 22.67
N GLY A 151 5.76 -3.85 21.60
CA GLY A 151 5.45 -5.27 21.39
C GLY A 151 4.06 -5.50 20.77
N PHE A 152 3.95 -6.56 19.97
CA PHE A 152 2.71 -6.90 19.27
C PHE A 152 1.60 -7.35 20.22
N GLU A 153 1.92 -8.22 21.18
CA GLU A 153 0.94 -8.72 22.16
C GLU A 153 0.41 -7.60 23.08
N ALA A 154 1.26 -6.65 23.46
CA ALA A 154 0.80 -5.50 24.23
C ALA A 154 -0.13 -4.62 23.38
N ALA A 155 0.23 -4.38 22.12
CA ALA A 155 -0.61 -3.60 21.20
C ALA A 155 -2.01 -4.20 21.01
N LEU A 156 -2.14 -5.54 20.96
CA LEU A 156 -3.45 -6.22 20.83
C LEU A 156 -4.43 -5.86 21.95
N ASN A 157 -3.93 -5.54 23.14
CA ASN A 157 -4.71 -5.30 24.36
C ASN A 157 -4.83 -3.81 24.72
N MET A 158 -4.24 -2.90 23.92
CA MET A 158 -4.33 -1.45 24.15
C MET A 158 -5.74 -0.92 23.87
N SER A 159 -6.19 0.01 24.70
CA SER A 159 -7.33 0.85 24.43
C SER A 159 -6.99 1.94 23.40
N ASP A 160 -8.00 2.57 22.79
CA ASP A 160 -7.80 3.70 21.88
C ASP A 160 -7.02 4.85 22.51
N LYS A 161 -7.23 5.10 23.79
CA LYS A 161 -6.48 6.13 24.53
C LYS A 161 -5.00 5.76 24.65
N GLU A 162 -4.70 4.52 24.99
CA GLU A 162 -3.30 4.04 25.09
C GLU A 162 -2.60 4.06 23.74
N TYR A 163 -3.29 3.72 22.63
CA TYR A 163 -2.74 3.88 21.30
C TYR A 163 -2.36 5.34 21.02
N ASN A 164 -3.27 6.28 21.34
CA ASN A 164 -3.00 7.70 21.13
C ASN A 164 -1.83 8.19 21.98
N ASP A 165 -1.81 7.88 23.26
CA ASP A 165 -0.75 8.28 24.20
C ASP A 165 0.61 7.69 23.77
N ASN A 166 0.62 6.44 23.31
CA ASN A 166 1.83 5.73 22.90
C ASN A 166 2.35 6.21 21.53
N VAL A 167 1.47 6.56 20.59
CA VAL A 167 1.85 7.22 19.34
C VAL A 167 2.53 8.56 19.63
N VAL A 168 1.97 9.36 20.55
CA VAL A 168 2.59 10.63 20.98
C VAL A 168 3.97 10.40 21.61
N LYS A 169 4.13 9.41 22.47
CA LYS A 169 5.43 9.05 23.08
C LYS A 169 6.47 8.63 22.02
N SER A 170 6.04 7.95 20.96
CA SER A 170 6.91 7.48 19.88
C SER A 170 7.19 8.55 18.81
N TRP A 171 6.66 9.75 18.96
CA TRP A 171 6.72 10.76 17.90
C TRP A 171 8.13 11.12 17.47
N ASN A 172 9.06 11.23 18.41
CA ASN A 172 10.46 11.50 18.12
C ASN A 172 11.11 10.38 17.30
N GLU A 173 10.76 9.12 17.54
CA GLU A 173 11.25 7.99 16.75
C GLU A 173 10.75 8.05 15.32
N PHE A 174 9.48 8.43 15.11
CA PHE A 174 8.95 8.63 13.76
C PHE A 174 9.66 9.77 13.03
N ILE A 175 9.95 10.88 13.70
CA ILE A 175 10.74 11.99 13.14
C ILE A 175 12.17 11.52 12.79
N MET A 176 12.83 10.78 13.66
CA MET A 176 14.16 10.23 13.37
C MET A 176 14.19 9.29 12.17
N LEU A 177 13.09 8.57 11.91
CA LEU A 177 12.95 7.78 10.68
C LEU A 177 12.88 8.68 9.44
N THR A 178 12.19 9.83 9.51
CA THR A 178 12.12 10.80 8.39
C THR A 178 13.47 11.43 8.09
N GLU A 179 14.25 11.77 9.11
CA GLU A 179 15.57 12.37 8.92
C GLU A 179 16.55 11.43 8.23
N LYS A 180 16.50 10.14 8.57
CA LYS A 180 17.31 9.12 7.88
C LYS A 180 16.96 9.01 6.40
N HIS A 181 15.70 9.18 6.03
CA HIS A 181 15.26 9.19 4.63
C HIS A 181 15.69 10.47 3.90
N SER A 182 15.65 11.62 4.56
CA SER A 182 16.05 12.90 3.94
C SER A 182 17.53 12.95 3.63
N VAL A 183 18.37 12.27 4.41
CA VAL A 183 19.82 12.17 4.14
C VAL A 183 20.11 11.30 2.92
N ASP A 184 19.38 10.19 2.76
CA ASP A 184 19.52 9.31 1.59
C ASP A 184 19.03 10.00 0.30
N LEU A 185 18.01 10.85 0.37
CA LEU A 185 17.49 11.64 -0.76
C LEU A 185 18.42 12.76 -1.21
N VAL A 186 19.26 13.32 -0.32
CA VAL A 186 20.18 14.40 -0.64
C VAL A 186 21.49 13.88 -1.25
N LEU A 187 21.82 12.61 -1.05
CA LEU A 187 23.08 12.01 -1.52
C LEU A 187 23.05 11.44 -2.94
N ASP A 188 21.86 11.32 -3.58
CA ASP A 188 21.79 10.88 -4.98
C ASP A 188 20.96 11.84 -5.86
N PRO A 189 21.61 12.90 -6.42
CA PRO A 189 20.97 13.80 -7.37
C PRO A 189 20.92 13.20 -8.80
N LYS A 190 20.65 11.91 -8.95
CA LYS A 190 20.42 11.34 -10.29
C LYS A 190 18.99 11.57 -10.70
N GLN A 191 18.85 12.51 -11.63
CA GLN A 191 17.64 12.79 -12.39
C GLN A 191 16.93 11.50 -12.79
N GLU A 192 15.65 11.38 -12.42
CA GLU A 192 14.73 10.41 -12.99
C GLU A 192 14.66 10.58 -14.52
N LYS A 193 15.44 9.80 -15.23
CA LYS A 193 15.15 9.56 -16.64
C LYS A 193 13.96 8.64 -16.71
N ALA A 194 12.84 9.16 -17.20
CA ALA A 194 11.67 8.35 -17.54
C ALA A 194 12.13 7.11 -18.33
N PRO A 195 11.70 5.90 -17.95
CA PRO A 195 12.14 4.68 -18.62
C PRO A 195 11.73 4.72 -20.09
N GLU A 196 12.69 4.52 -20.98
CA GLU A 196 12.43 4.37 -22.41
C GLU A 196 11.41 3.25 -22.68
N LYS A 197 10.34 3.56 -23.39
CA LYS A 197 9.20 2.68 -23.68
C LYS A 197 9.52 1.42 -24.51
N ARG A 198 10.77 1.07 -24.72
CA ARG A 198 11.17 -0.06 -25.58
C ARG A 198 11.90 -1.15 -24.81
N LYS A 199 11.24 -2.32 -24.68
CA LYS A 199 11.73 -3.62 -24.18
C LYS A 199 11.33 -4.02 -22.75
N LEU A 200 10.26 -3.53 -22.17
CA LEU A 200 9.86 -3.95 -20.82
C LEU A 200 9.43 -5.43 -20.74
N TRP A 201 8.84 -5.98 -21.80
CA TRP A 201 8.18 -7.31 -21.78
C TRP A 201 9.11 -8.51 -21.67
N SER A 202 10.38 -8.40 -22.05
CA SER A 202 11.33 -9.51 -21.98
C SER A 202 11.91 -9.77 -20.60
N TYR A 203 11.61 -8.91 -19.62
CA TYR A 203 12.17 -8.98 -18.26
C TYR A 203 11.22 -9.59 -17.24
N PHE A 204 10.03 -10.05 -17.65
CA PHE A 204 9.05 -10.60 -16.73
C PHE A 204 9.12 -12.11 -16.59
N LEU A 205 8.89 -12.58 -15.35
CA LEU A 205 8.58 -13.98 -15.07
C LEU A 205 7.11 -14.27 -15.46
N PRO A 206 6.71 -15.56 -15.56
CA PRO A 206 5.31 -15.92 -15.80
C PRO A 206 4.38 -15.18 -14.84
N SER A 207 3.32 -14.59 -15.38
CA SER A 207 2.38 -13.80 -14.58
C SER A 207 1.31 -14.67 -13.94
N THR A 208 0.88 -14.27 -12.73
CA THR A 208 -0.29 -14.87 -12.04
C THR A 208 -1.46 -13.90 -12.07
N THR A 209 -2.66 -14.41 -12.32
CA THR A 209 -3.89 -13.61 -12.32
C THR A 209 -4.72 -13.94 -11.08
N LYS A 210 -5.07 -12.92 -10.30
CA LYS A 210 -5.95 -13.04 -9.13
C LYS A 210 -7.05 -11.99 -9.19
N LYS A 211 -8.27 -12.35 -8.71
CA LYS A 211 -9.35 -11.38 -8.51
C LYS A 211 -9.13 -10.70 -7.15
N VAL A 212 -8.95 -9.40 -7.16
CA VAL A 212 -8.68 -8.59 -5.95
C VAL A 212 -9.50 -7.30 -6.01
N LYS A 213 -9.85 -6.74 -4.85
CA LYS A 213 -10.31 -5.35 -4.76
C LYS A 213 -9.10 -4.44 -4.69
N VAL A 214 -9.03 -3.49 -5.60
CA VAL A 214 -7.99 -2.46 -5.62
C VAL A 214 -8.58 -1.18 -5.04
N ALA A 215 -8.00 -0.71 -3.93
CA ALA A 215 -8.37 0.57 -3.36
C ALA A 215 -7.79 1.72 -4.19
N PHE A 216 -8.56 2.80 -4.35
CA PHE A 216 -8.03 4.02 -4.93
C PHE A 216 -7.31 4.81 -3.85
N LEU A 217 -6.01 5.02 -4.03
CA LEU A 217 -5.27 6.01 -3.25
C LEU A 217 -5.48 7.36 -3.94
N TYR A 218 -6.38 8.17 -3.41
CA TYR A 218 -6.51 9.56 -3.86
C TYR A 218 -5.36 10.38 -3.25
N PRO A 219 -4.56 11.08 -4.06
CA PRO A 219 -3.77 12.17 -3.52
C PRO A 219 -4.76 13.20 -2.94
N LYS A 220 -4.58 13.60 -1.68
CA LYS A 220 -5.38 14.69 -1.10
C LYS A 220 -5.25 15.90 -2.02
N SER A 221 -6.38 16.44 -2.46
CA SER A 221 -6.43 17.74 -3.12
C SER A 221 -5.78 18.76 -2.19
N PRO A 222 -4.92 19.68 -2.67
CA PRO A 222 -4.46 20.79 -1.86
C PRO A 222 -5.71 21.56 -1.41
N GLU A 223 -5.87 21.70 -0.11
CA GLU A 223 -6.90 22.54 0.47
C GLU A 223 -6.68 23.96 -0.09
N THR A 224 -7.62 24.41 -0.89
CA THR A 224 -7.69 25.81 -1.33
C THR A 224 -8.00 26.63 -0.08
N SER A 225 -7.00 27.42 0.31
CA SER A 225 -7.08 28.47 1.32
C SER A 225 -8.07 29.55 0.94
#